data_787798bd50b267fa87bd5c0141b4ef87
#
_entry.id   787798bd50b267fa87bd5c0141b4ef87
#
_cell.length_a   1.000
_cell.length_b   1.000
_cell.length_c   1.000
_cell.angle_alpha   90.00
_cell.angle_beta   90.00
_cell.angle_gamma   90.00
#
_symmetry.space_group_name_H-M   'P 1'
#
loop_
_entity.id
_entity.type
_entity.pdbx_description
1 polymer ?
#
loop_
_entity_poly.entity_id
_entity_poly.type
_entity_poly.pdbx_seq_one_letter_code
_entity_poly.pdbx_strand_id
1 'polypeptide(L)'
;MKQAKPIVIHNARIVTPDGVVEGALRMADGLIEAVGAQGDRDGADTLDARGKLLIPGLIDLGVFAIDKAASHFGGITRAALMPDQSPPLDLPSRVSYIAKSGKPDFWVHPLAAATRDLSGHDIAEIALMREAGARGVATGRRWIADSGVMLRLLQYAAMLDLPVIAHAEDAALVGDAAATAGEYATRRGLPSAPAQAEAIAIARDLALADMAGARLHFRQVTTRAGLALVRQAKARGQQVTAGVTPAHFLLSDLETADFRTFARLSPPLRVEDDRQAVREAIADGTIDIIASGHDPRGPEDKRLPFADASPGMAGAETLLAMVLGLVRDGVIDMSRAVRLVCTNPARLLGVEAGALVAGHEADIALVDPDKPWIIQSEKMAATAGNTPFDGQPTQGRVIALWKGGVAVAAR
;
A
#
# COMPACT_ATOMS: atom_id res chain seq x y z
N MET A 1 31.33 -14.89 13.85
CA MET A 1 30.60 -13.61 13.79
C MET A 1 30.37 -13.17 15.23
N LYS A 2 30.71 -11.92 15.61
CA LYS A 2 30.31 -11.40 16.92
C LYS A 2 28.79 -11.33 16.94
N GLN A 3 28.18 -12.01 17.90
CA GLN A 3 26.74 -11.88 18.15
C GLN A 3 26.43 -10.40 18.40
N ALA A 4 25.47 -9.85 17.65
CA ALA A 4 25.06 -8.45 17.89
C ALA A 4 24.48 -8.38 19.32
N LYS A 5 24.81 -7.32 20.07
CA LYS A 5 24.20 -7.12 21.39
C LYS A 5 22.70 -6.98 21.25
N PRO A 6 21.92 -7.52 22.19
CA PRO A 6 20.50 -7.25 22.27
C PRO A 6 20.24 -5.75 22.36
N ILE A 7 19.10 -5.31 21.85
CA ILE A 7 18.64 -3.91 21.95
C ILE A 7 17.33 -3.89 22.75
N VAL A 8 17.26 -2.98 23.73
CA VAL A 8 16.03 -2.72 24.50
C VAL A 8 15.56 -1.29 24.24
N ILE A 9 14.40 -1.15 23.62
CA ILE A 9 13.72 0.13 23.44
C ILE A 9 12.72 0.27 24.59
N HIS A 10 12.91 1.25 25.48
CA HIS A 10 12.08 1.45 26.68
C HIS A 10 11.35 2.80 26.64
N ASN A 11 10.42 2.99 27.59
CA ASN A 11 9.55 4.16 27.65
C ASN A 11 8.79 4.41 26.33
N ALA A 12 8.30 3.35 25.71
CA ALA A 12 7.57 3.39 24.44
C ALA A 12 6.08 3.15 24.65
N ARG A 13 5.26 3.77 23.80
CA ARG A 13 3.88 3.36 23.56
C ARG A 13 3.89 2.36 22.42
N ILE A 14 3.70 1.09 22.74
CA ILE A 14 3.86 -0.02 21.79
C ILE A 14 2.48 -0.41 21.26
N VAL A 15 2.32 -0.40 19.95
CA VAL A 15 1.09 -0.85 19.30
C VAL A 15 1.16 -2.34 19.04
N THR A 16 0.45 -3.10 19.83
CA THR A 16 0.32 -4.56 19.72
C THR A 16 -1.00 -4.93 19.02
N PRO A 17 -1.21 -6.20 18.65
CA PRO A 17 -2.51 -6.65 18.13
C PRO A 17 -3.68 -6.39 19.08
N ASP A 18 -3.43 -6.42 20.41
CA ASP A 18 -4.43 -6.28 21.46
C ASP A 18 -4.68 -4.82 21.89
N GLY A 19 -3.88 -3.88 21.41
CA GLY A 19 -4.01 -2.47 21.75
C GLY A 19 -2.67 -1.76 21.92
N VAL A 20 -2.71 -0.55 22.49
CA VAL A 20 -1.51 0.24 22.82
C VAL A 20 -1.14 0.02 24.27
N VAL A 21 0.09 -0.43 24.51
CA VAL A 21 0.64 -0.66 25.84
C VAL A 21 1.89 0.19 26.08
N GLU A 22 2.08 0.67 27.30
CA GLU A 22 3.33 1.33 27.71
C GLU A 22 4.33 0.29 28.21
N GLY A 23 5.60 0.43 27.79
CA GLY A 23 6.61 -0.53 28.23
C GLY A 23 7.91 -0.49 27.43
N ALA A 24 8.49 -1.67 27.27
CA ALA A 24 9.72 -1.89 26.54
C ALA A 24 9.56 -3.02 25.51
N LEU A 25 10.40 -2.98 24.48
CA LEU A 25 10.56 -4.06 23.53
C LEU A 25 12.03 -4.46 23.52
N ARG A 26 12.30 -5.77 23.64
CA ARG A 26 13.64 -6.36 23.53
C ARG A 26 13.75 -7.11 22.22
N MET A 27 14.83 -6.88 21.48
CA MET A 27 15.18 -7.63 20.27
C MET A 27 16.61 -8.12 20.30
N ALA A 28 16.83 -9.33 19.80
CA ALA A 28 18.15 -9.94 19.66
C ALA A 28 18.16 -10.89 18.46
N ASP A 29 19.31 -11.10 17.85
CA ASP A 29 19.53 -11.99 16.72
C ASP A 29 18.52 -11.82 15.56
N GLY A 30 18.05 -10.58 15.38
CA GLY A 30 17.10 -10.23 14.33
C GLY A 30 15.62 -10.46 14.67
N LEU A 31 15.32 -10.97 15.86
CA LEU A 31 13.96 -11.30 16.31
C LEU A 31 13.53 -10.44 17.49
N ILE A 32 12.22 -10.28 17.65
CA ILE A 32 11.62 -9.73 18.85
C ILE A 32 11.61 -10.82 19.93
N GLU A 33 12.26 -10.56 21.07
CA GLU A 33 12.28 -11.50 22.20
C GLU A 33 11.13 -11.28 23.18
N ALA A 34 10.83 -10.00 23.48
CA ALA A 34 9.79 -9.65 24.43
C ALA A 34 9.16 -8.29 24.11
N VAL A 35 7.88 -8.13 24.46
CA VAL A 35 7.08 -6.90 24.28
C VAL A 35 6.27 -6.63 25.54
N GLY A 36 6.24 -5.37 26.00
CA GLY A 36 5.34 -4.90 27.06
C GLY A 36 5.88 -4.97 28.47
N ALA A 37 6.84 -5.85 28.78
CA ALA A 37 7.49 -5.90 30.09
C ALA A 37 8.56 -4.82 30.26
N GLN A 38 8.90 -4.46 31.51
CA GLN A 38 10.17 -3.77 31.78
C GLN A 38 11.27 -4.76 31.43
N GLY A 39 11.73 -4.72 30.17
CA GLY A 39 12.67 -5.70 29.65
C GLY A 39 13.95 -5.71 30.46
N ASP A 40 14.43 -6.90 30.75
CA ASP A 40 15.76 -7.10 31.30
C ASP A 40 16.77 -6.37 30.42
N ARG A 41 17.47 -5.39 31.01
CA ARG A 41 18.44 -4.54 30.31
C ARG A 41 19.86 -5.07 30.39
N ASP A 42 20.08 -6.18 31.15
CA ASP A 42 21.40 -6.72 31.34
C ASP A 42 22.05 -7.13 30.02
N GLY A 43 23.23 -6.56 29.77
CA GLY A 43 24.02 -6.83 28.58
C GLY A 43 23.46 -6.27 27.25
N ALA A 44 22.38 -5.50 27.27
CA ALA A 44 21.75 -4.91 26.08
C ALA A 44 22.14 -3.43 25.87
N ASP A 45 22.19 -3.01 24.61
CA ASP A 45 22.17 -1.59 24.26
C ASP A 45 20.76 -1.03 24.49
N THR A 46 20.64 0.14 25.08
CA THR A 46 19.33 0.71 25.45
C THR A 46 19.00 1.97 24.66
N LEU A 47 17.74 2.11 24.26
CA LEU A 47 17.20 3.30 23.62
C LEU A 47 15.96 3.78 24.38
N ASP A 48 15.96 5.05 24.80
CA ASP A 48 14.80 5.69 25.42
C ASP A 48 13.87 6.25 24.33
N ALA A 49 12.69 5.68 24.17
CA ALA A 49 11.67 6.14 23.23
C ALA A 49 10.98 7.44 23.65
N ARG A 50 11.11 7.88 24.91
CA ARG A 50 10.53 9.13 25.44
C ARG A 50 9.03 9.25 25.18
N GLY A 51 8.29 8.17 25.41
CA GLY A 51 6.83 8.13 25.20
C GLY A 51 6.37 8.10 23.73
N LYS A 52 7.30 7.93 22.78
CA LYS A 52 6.96 7.86 21.36
C LYS A 52 6.37 6.50 20.97
N LEU A 53 5.75 6.43 19.78
CA LEU A 53 5.11 5.22 19.29
C LEU A 53 6.15 4.23 18.77
N LEU A 54 5.97 2.98 19.15
CA LEU A 54 6.67 1.84 18.56
C LEU A 54 5.65 0.99 17.81
N ILE A 55 5.83 0.86 16.51
CA ILE A 55 4.93 0.13 15.61
C ILE A 55 5.72 -0.88 14.79
N PRO A 56 5.05 -1.92 14.22
CA PRO A 56 5.71 -2.76 13.21
C PRO A 56 6.19 -1.92 12.04
N GLY A 57 7.27 -2.32 11.41
CA GLY A 57 7.65 -1.77 10.10
C GLY A 57 6.50 -1.94 9.10
N LEU A 58 6.19 -0.88 8.36
CA LEU A 58 5.10 -0.87 7.40
C LEU A 58 5.35 -1.86 6.26
N ILE A 59 4.25 -2.37 5.71
CA ILE A 59 4.23 -3.24 4.53
C ILE A 59 3.39 -2.56 3.46
N ASP A 60 4.04 -2.06 2.42
CA ASP A 60 3.38 -1.30 1.37
C ASP A 60 2.91 -2.21 0.24
N LEU A 61 1.61 -2.28 0.01
CA LEU A 61 1.00 -3.18 -0.97
C LEU A 61 0.81 -2.49 -2.32
N GLY A 62 1.48 -3.01 -3.37
CA GLY A 62 1.19 -2.59 -4.73
C GLY A 62 1.95 -1.34 -5.18
N VAL A 63 3.23 -1.24 -4.84
CA VAL A 63 4.13 -0.21 -5.35
C VAL A 63 4.57 -0.53 -6.79
N PHE A 64 4.81 0.49 -7.58
CA PHE A 64 5.26 0.35 -8.98
C PHE A 64 6.77 0.55 -9.15
N ALA A 65 7.44 1.02 -8.11
CA ALA A 65 8.90 1.14 -8.08
C ALA A 65 9.41 0.81 -6.68
N ILE A 66 10.62 0.25 -6.60
CA ILE A 66 11.33 0.06 -5.35
C ILE A 66 12.27 1.22 -5.12
N ASP A 67 11.89 2.05 -4.16
CA ASP A 67 12.67 3.20 -3.71
C ASP A 67 12.96 3.03 -2.22
N LYS A 68 14.12 2.43 -1.91
CA LYS A 68 14.50 2.10 -0.53
C LYS A 68 14.57 3.34 0.36
N ALA A 69 15.14 4.43 -0.15
CA ALA A 69 15.32 5.65 0.64
C ALA A 69 13.96 6.22 1.07
N ALA A 70 13.04 6.41 0.11
CA ALA A 70 11.69 6.88 0.39
C ALA A 70 10.92 5.92 1.32
N SER A 71 11.06 4.61 1.08
CA SER A 71 10.43 3.57 1.91
C SER A 71 10.93 3.62 3.35
N HIS A 72 12.24 3.65 3.57
CA HIS A 72 12.82 3.72 4.90
C HIS A 72 12.40 4.99 5.65
N PHE A 73 12.40 6.14 4.99
CA PHE A 73 11.93 7.38 5.62
C PHE A 73 10.42 7.38 5.92
N GLY A 74 9.63 6.62 5.16
CA GLY A 74 8.22 6.36 5.43
C GLY A 74 7.97 5.28 6.48
N GLY A 75 9.00 4.59 6.98
CA GLY A 75 8.87 3.48 7.94
C GLY A 75 8.52 2.14 7.32
N ILE A 76 8.65 2.02 6.00
CA ILE A 76 8.34 0.81 5.25
C ILE A 76 9.57 -0.10 5.23
N THR A 77 9.40 -1.33 5.68
CA THR A 77 10.45 -2.37 5.69
C THR A 77 10.24 -3.42 4.62
N ARG A 78 9.01 -3.50 4.08
CA ARG A 78 8.62 -4.48 3.06
C ARG A 78 7.68 -3.82 2.05
N ALA A 79 7.79 -4.19 0.78
CA ALA A 79 6.84 -3.78 -0.24
C ALA A 79 6.46 -4.93 -1.18
N ALA A 80 5.20 -4.94 -1.62
CA ALA A 80 4.76 -5.80 -2.70
C ALA A 80 4.87 -5.04 -4.03
N LEU A 81 5.74 -5.51 -4.91
CA LEU A 81 6.01 -4.87 -6.20
C LEU A 81 5.01 -5.36 -7.25
N MET A 82 4.33 -4.41 -7.89
CA MET A 82 3.43 -4.67 -9.01
C MET A 82 4.19 -5.24 -10.22
N PRO A 83 3.54 -6.07 -11.04
CA PRO A 83 4.19 -6.73 -12.18
C PRO A 83 4.53 -5.80 -13.34
N ASP A 84 4.07 -4.55 -13.30
CA ASP A 84 4.23 -3.52 -14.35
C ASP A 84 5.66 -2.98 -14.42
N GLN A 85 6.62 -3.89 -14.54
CA GLN A 85 8.03 -3.57 -14.72
C GLN A 85 8.39 -3.61 -16.21
N SER A 86 9.58 -3.18 -16.56
CA SER A 86 10.09 -3.28 -17.91
C SER A 86 11.35 -4.18 -17.96
N PRO A 87 11.20 -5.45 -18.38
CA PRO A 87 9.99 -6.15 -18.81
C PRO A 87 9.08 -6.60 -17.66
N PRO A 88 7.79 -6.96 -17.90
CA PRO A 88 6.84 -7.39 -16.86
C PRO A 88 7.29 -8.62 -16.06
N LEU A 89 6.77 -8.77 -14.83
CA LEU A 89 7.05 -9.93 -13.96
C LEU A 89 6.19 -11.14 -14.35
N ASP A 90 6.27 -11.60 -15.59
CA ASP A 90 5.52 -12.70 -16.16
C ASP A 90 6.34 -13.98 -16.36
N LEU A 91 7.61 -13.99 -15.91
CA LEU A 91 8.52 -15.14 -15.96
C LEU A 91 9.10 -15.45 -14.56
N PRO A 92 9.30 -16.75 -14.20
CA PRO A 92 9.85 -17.15 -12.92
C PRO A 92 11.22 -16.54 -12.61
N SER A 93 12.09 -16.40 -13.60
CA SER A 93 13.42 -15.81 -13.44
C SER A 93 13.36 -14.34 -13.00
N ARG A 94 12.45 -13.55 -13.58
CA ARG A 94 12.22 -12.14 -13.20
C ARG A 94 11.70 -12.04 -11.78
N VAL A 95 10.72 -12.89 -11.42
CA VAL A 95 10.17 -12.97 -10.06
C VAL A 95 11.26 -13.31 -9.04
N SER A 96 12.07 -14.34 -9.30
CA SER A 96 13.17 -14.76 -8.42
C SER A 96 14.23 -13.68 -8.24
N TYR A 97 14.56 -12.93 -9.30
CA TYR A 97 15.47 -11.80 -9.22
C TYR A 97 14.93 -10.71 -8.28
N ILE A 98 13.68 -10.31 -8.47
CA ILE A 98 13.03 -9.28 -7.65
C ILE A 98 12.90 -9.71 -6.18
N ALA A 99 12.54 -10.96 -5.91
CA ALA A 99 12.42 -11.47 -4.54
C ALA A 99 13.72 -11.38 -3.72
N LYS A 100 14.86 -11.23 -4.39
CA LYS A 100 16.19 -11.09 -3.77
C LYS A 100 16.70 -9.65 -3.75
N SER A 101 16.14 -8.75 -4.56
CA SER A 101 16.72 -7.45 -4.89
C SER A 101 16.80 -6.46 -3.72
N GLY A 102 15.93 -6.54 -2.75
CA GLY A 102 15.90 -5.58 -1.62
C GLY A 102 16.77 -5.96 -0.44
N LYS A 103 17.12 -7.23 -0.30
CA LYS A 103 17.78 -7.77 0.90
C LYS A 103 19.21 -7.25 1.09
N PRO A 104 19.69 -7.19 2.35
CA PRO A 104 19.02 -7.60 3.60
C PRO A 104 18.17 -6.52 4.28
N ASP A 105 18.29 -5.26 3.88
CA ASP A 105 17.76 -4.08 4.57
C ASP A 105 16.33 -3.71 4.14
N PHE A 106 15.80 -4.35 3.10
CA PHE A 106 14.44 -4.16 2.60
C PHE A 106 13.94 -5.44 1.91
N TRP A 107 12.69 -5.84 2.15
CA TRP A 107 12.16 -7.05 1.51
C TRP A 107 11.12 -6.72 0.46
N VAL A 108 11.39 -7.19 -0.76
CA VAL A 108 10.48 -7.06 -1.89
C VAL A 108 9.72 -8.37 -2.07
N HIS A 109 8.39 -8.27 -2.07
CA HIS A 109 7.47 -9.36 -2.37
C HIS A 109 6.94 -9.16 -3.80
N PRO A 110 7.46 -9.86 -4.81
CA PRO A 110 6.97 -9.70 -6.17
C PRO A 110 5.53 -10.22 -6.30
N LEU A 111 4.71 -9.48 -7.03
CA LEU A 111 3.43 -9.93 -7.52
C LEU A 111 3.60 -10.43 -8.96
N ALA A 112 3.16 -11.65 -9.23
CA ALA A 112 3.23 -12.23 -10.57
C ALA A 112 2.25 -11.53 -11.52
N ALA A 113 2.63 -11.33 -12.77
CA ALA A 113 1.71 -10.88 -13.78
C ALA A 113 0.60 -11.92 -14.02
N ALA A 114 -0.64 -11.48 -14.04
CA ALA A 114 -1.80 -12.34 -14.27
C ALA A 114 -1.79 -12.95 -15.67
N THR A 115 -1.33 -12.18 -16.65
CA THR A 115 -1.26 -12.58 -18.06
C THR A 115 0.12 -12.26 -18.62
N ARG A 116 0.50 -12.97 -19.67
CA ARG A 116 1.74 -12.71 -20.40
C ARG A 116 1.75 -11.27 -20.93
N ASP A 117 2.86 -10.58 -20.73
CA ASP A 117 3.04 -9.18 -21.10
C ASP A 117 1.95 -8.23 -20.53
N LEU A 118 1.21 -8.66 -19.51
CA LEU A 118 0.03 -7.93 -18.96
C LEU A 118 -1.01 -7.62 -20.05
N SER A 119 -1.10 -8.45 -21.08
CA SER A 119 -1.97 -8.23 -22.25
C SER A 119 -3.46 -8.40 -21.96
N GLY A 120 -3.83 -9.11 -20.88
CA GLY A 120 -5.23 -9.43 -20.54
C GLY A 120 -5.79 -10.65 -21.30
N HIS A 121 -4.98 -11.40 -22.06
CA HIS A 121 -5.43 -12.52 -22.89
C HIS A 121 -4.92 -13.88 -22.39
N ASP A 122 -3.62 -14.12 -22.43
CA ASP A 122 -3.03 -15.41 -22.09
C ASP A 122 -2.56 -15.41 -20.64
N ILE A 123 -3.08 -16.33 -19.82
CA ILE A 123 -2.69 -16.48 -18.43
C ILE A 123 -1.19 -16.86 -18.36
N ALA A 124 -0.46 -16.20 -17.47
CA ALA A 124 0.94 -16.48 -17.23
C ALA A 124 1.16 -17.79 -16.42
N GLU A 125 2.39 -18.26 -16.31
CA GLU A 125 2.76 -19.50 -15.61
C GLU A 125 2.81 -19.27 -14.08
N ILE A 126 1.65 -19.00 -13.48
CA ILE A 126 1.50 -18.54 -12.08
C ILE A 126 2.10 -19.53 -11.07
N ALA A 127 1.94 -20.84 -11.28
CA ALA A 127 2.49 -21.85 -10.37
C ALA A 127 4.00 -21.75 -10.29
N LEU A 128 4.69 -21.66 -11.42
CA LEU A 128 6.14 -21.53 -11.46
C LEU A 128 6.63 -20.19 -10.88
N MET A 129 5.85 -19.12 -11.07
CA MET A 129 6.16 -17.83 -10.46
C MET A 129 5.95 -17.83 -8.93
N ARG A 130 4.95 -18.57 -8.42
CA ARG A 130 4.79 -18.82 -6.98
C ARG A 130 6.01 -19.52 -6.40
N GLU A 131 6.49 -20.60 -7.02
CA GLU A 131 7.71 -21.30 -6.62
C GLU A 131 8.95 -20.39 -6.65
N ALA A 132 9.00 -19.47 -7.61
CA ALA A 132 10.04 -18.45 -7.71
C ALA A 132 9.94 -17.33 -6.66
N GLY A 133 8.88 -17.30 -5.85
CA GLY A 133 8.73 -16.39 -4.72
C GLY A 133 7.63 -15.32 -4.86
N ALA A 134 6.76 -15.41 -5.86
CA ALA A 134 5.60 -14.53 -5.95
C ALA A 134 4.63 -14.76 -4.77
N ARG A 135 4.10 -13.68 -4.20
CA ARG A 135 3.19 -13.68 -3.04
C ARG A 135 1.74 -13.36 -3.39
N GLY A 136 1.46 -13.18 -4.65
CA GLY A 136 0.14 -12.92 -5.21
C GLY A 136 0.24 -12.78 -6.72
N VAL A 137 -0.91 -12.64 -7.35
CA VAL A 137 -1.05 -12.42 -8.80
C VAL A 137 -1.70 -11.08 -9.00
N ALA A 138 -1.20 -10.23 -9.89
CA ALA A 138 -1.78 -8.91 -10.13
C ALA A 138 -2.11 -8.67 -11.60
N THR A 139 -3.24 -8.01 -11.84
CA THR A 139 -3.66 -7.61 -13.19
C THR A 139 -2.87 -6.44 -13.75
N GLY A 140 -2.04 -5.80 -12.89
CA GLY A 140 -1.29 -4.61 -13.25
C GLY A 140 -2.14 -3.33 -13.19
N ARG A 141 -1.86 -2.40 -14.09
CA ARG A 141 -2.56 -1.12 -14.22
C ARG A 141 -3.86 -1.21 -14.99
N ARG A 142 -4.18 -2.37 -15.54
CA ARG A 142 -5.32 -2.57 -16.42
C ARG A 142 -6.27 -3.65 -15.89
N TRP A 143 -7.53 -3.45 -16.17
CA TRP A 143 -8.55 -4.44 -15.94
C TRP A 143 -8.53 -5.53 -17.04
N ILE A 144 -8.72 -6.79 -16.67
CA ILE A 144 -8.88 -7.89 -17.62
C ILE A 144 -10.33 -7.85 -18.14
N ALA A 145 -10.51 -7.38 -19.37
CA ALA A 145 -11.85 -7.18 -19.96
C ALA A 145 -12.58 -8.49 -20.24
N ASP A 146 -11.86 -9.54 -20.67
CA ASP A 146 -12.45 -10.85 -20.95
C ASP A 146 -12.81 -11.58 -19.64
N SER A 147 -14.11 -11.77 -19.40
CA SER A 147 -14.63 -12.45 -18.22
C SER A 147 -14.21 -13.92 -18.13
N GLY A 148 -14.03 -14.60 -19.27
CA GLY A 148 -13.56 -15.99 -19.33
C GLY A 148 -12.09 -16.11 -18.93
N VAL A 149 -11.24 -15.17 -19.34
CA VAL A 149 -9.84 -15.08 -18.90
C VAL A 149 -9.80 -14.81 -17.40
N MET A 150 -10.56 -13.83 -16.91
CA MET A 150 -10.61 -13.49 -15.50
C MET A 150 -11.10 -14.66 -14.62
N LEU A 151 -12.12 -15.38 -15.04
CA LEU A 151 -12.63 -16.55 -14.32
C LEU A 151 -11.56 -17.66 -14.22
N ARG A 152 -10.90 -17.99 -15.33
CA ARG A 152 -9.82 -19.01 -15.34
C ARG A 152 -8.64 -18.58 -14.48
N LEU A 153 -8.28 -17.28 -14.49
CA LEU A 153 -7.26 -16.71 -13.62
C LEU A 153 -7.60 -16.91 -12.14
N LEU A 154 -8.83 -16.55 -11.75
CA LEU A 154 -9.32 -16.68 -10.37
C LEU A 154 -9.33 -18.14 -9.91
N GLN A 155 -9.83 -19.06 -10.75
CA GLN A 155 -9.79 -20.50 -10.47
C GLN A 155 -8.36 -21.03 -10.30
N TYR A 156 -7.45 -20.61 -11.18
CA TYR A 156 -6.04 -21.04 -11.09
C TYR A 156 -5.35 -20.48 -9.83
N ALA A 157 -5.58 -19.21 -9.49
CA ALA A 157 -5.07 -18.61 -8.29
C ALA A 157 -5.62 -19.27 -7.01
N ALA A 158 -6.92 -19.62 -7.00
CA ALA A 158 -7.56 -20.33 -5.89
C ALA A 158 -6.92 -21.70 -5.63
N MET A 159 -6.62 -22.48 -6.69
CA MET A 159 -5.92 -23.77 -6.57
C MET A 159 -4.53 -23.64 -5.93
N LEU A 160 -3.90 -22.48 -6.07
CA LEU A 160 -2.56 -22.17 -5.56
C LEU A 160 -2.60 -21.44 -4.21
N ASP A 161 -3.77 -21.16 -3.65
CA ASP A 161 -3.96 -20.29 -2.47
C ASP A 161 -3.24 -18.92 -2.60
N LEU A 162 -3.28 -18.34 -3.79
CA LEU A 162 -2.73 -17.02 -4.06
C LEU A 162 -3.84 -15.96 -4.14
N PRO A 163 -3.67 -14.79 -3.51
CA PRO A 163 -4.58 -13.67 -3.72
C PRO A 163 -4.41 -13.10 -5.14
N VAL A 164 -5.53 -12.71 -5.76
CA VAL A 164 -5.52 -11.93 -7.00
C VAL A 164 -5.68 -10.46 -6.62
N ILE A 165 -4.72 -9.63 -7.00
CA ILE A 165 -4.72 -8.18 -6.80
C ILE A 165 -5.19 -7.53 -8.10
N ALA A 166 -6.43 -7.02 -8.12
CA ALA A 166 -7.07 -6.49 -9.31
C ALA A 166 -7.08 -4.96 -9.35
N HIS A 167 -6.85 -4.41 -10.53
CA HIS A 167 -7.27 -3.05 -10.87
C HIS A 167 -8.73 -3.10 -11.31
N ALA A 168 -9.57 -2.21 -10.82
CA ALA A 168 -11.02 -2.29 -11.02
C ALA A 168 -11.56 -1.03 -11.71
N GLU A 169 -11.21 -0.83 -12.96
CA GLU A 169 -11.82 0.19 -13.82
C GLU A 169 -12.04 -0.38 -15.22
N ASP A 170 -13.28 -0.36 -15.69
CA ASP A 170 -13.63 -0.82 -17.05
C ASP A 170 -12.88 0.05 -18.09
N ALA A 171 -11.94 -0.58 -18.79
CA ALA A 171 -11.04 0.11 -19.70
C ALA A 171 -11.75 0.76 -20.89
N ALA A 172 -12.90 0.20 -21.33
CA ALA A 172 -13.67 0.77 -22.44
C ALA A 172 -14.40 2.06 -22.03
N LEU A 173 -14.79 2.16 -20.75
CA LEU A 173 -15.40 3.37 -20.20
C LEU A 173 -14.35 4.42 -19.80
N VAL A 174 -13.17 3.99 -19.37
CA VAL A 174 -12.10 4.90 -18.95
C VAL A 174 -11.37 5.51 -20.15
N GLY A 175 -11.04 4.71 -21.16
CA GLY A 175 -10.25 5.18 -22.30
C GLY A 175 -9.00 5.95 -21.88
N ASP A 176 -8.79 7.13 -22.47
CA ASP A 176 -7.68 8.04 -22.15
C ASP A 176 -8.04 9.10 -21.11
N ALA A 177 -9.04 8.84 -20.26
CA ALA A 177 -9.51 9.80 -19.28
C ALA A 177 -8.39 10.24 -18.30
N ALA A 178 -8.36 11.52 -18.04
CA ALA A 178 -7.43 12.15 -17.10
C ALA A 178 -8.10 12.53 -15.78
N ALA A 179 -9.44 12.61 -15.76
CA ALA A 179 -10.24 13.05 -14.63
C ALA A 179 -11.51 12.20 -14.47
N THR A 180 -12.16 12.29 -13.32
CA THR A 180 -13.52 11.78 -13.13
C THR A 180 -14.52 12.71 -13.79
N ALA A 181 -15.50 12.11 -14.50
CA ALA A 181 -16.58 12.88 -15.13
C ALA A 181 -17.38 13.66 -14.08
N GLY A 182 -17.56 14.95 -14.32
CA GLY A 182 -18.24 15.85 -13.40
C GLY A 182 -18.13 17.31 -13.85
N GLU A 183 -18.62 18.20 -13.00
CA GLU A 183 -18.65 19.63 -13.29
C GLU A 183 -17.26 20.22 -13.57
N TYR A 184 -16.26 19.84 -12.75
CA TYR A 184 -14.88 20.34 -12.90
C TYR A 184 -14.23 19.88 -14.20
N ALA A 185 -14.31 18.59 -14.51
CA ALA A 185 -13.76 18.06 -15.76
C ALA A 185 -14.41 18.70 -16.98
N THR A 186 -15.73 18.87 -16.96
CA THR A 186 -16.49 19.50 -18.05
C THR A 186 -16.09 20.97 -18.25
N ARG A 187 -16.03 21.77 -17.18
CA ARG A 187 -15.65 23.18 -17.24
C ARG A 187 -14.23 23.41 -17.75
N ARG A 188 -13.35 22.43 -17.58
CA ARG A 188 -11.93 22.51 -17.95
C ARG A 188 -11.59 21.79 -19.25
N GLY A 189 -12.57 21.16 -19.88
CA GLY A 189 -12.36 20.38 -21.11
C GLY A 189 -11.44 19.18 -20.93
N LEU A 190 -11.39 18.58 -19.70
CA LEU A 190 -10.57 17.42 -19.44
C LEU A 190 -11.25 16.15 -19.96
N PRO A 191 -10.51 15.25 -20.65
CA PRO A 191 -11.01 13.92 -20.96
C PRO A 191 -11.33 13.20 -19.65
N SER A 192 -12.55 12.70 -19.51
CA SER A 192 -13.04 12.21 -18.23
C SER A 192 -13.82 10.91 -18.35
N ALA A 193 -13.72 10.06 -17.32
CA ALA A 193 -14.41 8.79 -17.22
C ALA A 193 -15.51 8.82 -16.15
N PRO A 194 -16.64 8.13 -16.37
CA PRO A 194 -17.68 7.99 -15.37
C PRO A 194 -17.17 7.17 -14.17
N ALA A 195 -17.52 7.57 -12.95
CA ALA A 195 -17.18 6.82 -11.72
C ALA A 195 -17.76 5.37 -11.75
N GLN A 196 -18.82 5.16 -12.49
CA GLN A 196 -19.46 3.84 -12.71
C GLN A 196 -18.52 2.81 -13.35
N ALA A 197 -17.48 3.24 -14.07
CA ALA A 197 -16.46 2.32 -14.62
C ALA A 197 -15.84 1.42 -13.55
N GLU A 198 -15.62 1.98 -12.35
CA GLU A 198 -15.10 1.22 -11.19
C GLU A 198 -16.17 0.24 -10.67
N ALA A 199 -17.39 0.69 -10.46
CA ALA A 199 -18.46 -0.16 -9.92
C ALA A 199 -18.81 -1.34 -10.83
N ILE A 200 -18.82 -1.14 -12.16
CA ILE A 200 -19.07 -2.19 -13.15
C ILE A 200 -17.97 -3.25 -13.07
N ALA A 201 -16.71 -2.84 -13.04
CA ALA A 201 -15.57 -3.75 -12.93
C ALA A 201 -15.62 -4.55 -11.62
N ILE A 202 -15.87 -3.88 -10.50
CA ILE A 202 -16.01 -4.52 -9.19
C ILE A 202 -17.15 -5.53 -9.17
N ALA A 203 -18.35 -5.16 -9.67
CA ALA A 203 -19.51 -6.04 -9.68
C ALA A 203 -19.24 -7.35 -10.43
N ARG A 204 -18.63 -7.25 -11.63
CA ARG A 204 -18.27 -8.43 -12.43
C ARG A 204 -17.23 -9.28 -11.70
N ASP A 205 -16.15 -8.68 -11.21
CA ASP A 205 -15.05 -9.44 -10.62
C ASP A 205 -15.45 -10.11 -9.30
N LEU A 206 -16.34 -9.50 -8.51
CA LEU A 206 -16.93 -10.13 -7.33
C LEU A 206 -17.74 -11.36 -7.68
N ALA A 207 -18.56 -11.30 -8.74
CA ALA A 207 -19.35 -12.45 -9.20
C ALA A 207 -18.43 -13.60 -9.66
N LEU A 208 -17.37 -13.30 -10.40
CA LEU A 208 -16.40 -14.30 -10.85
C LEU A 208 -15.57 -14.88 -9.72
N ALA A 209 -15.18 -14.07 -8.74
CA ALA A 209 -14.42 -14.52 -7.57
C ALA A 209 -15.25 -15.46 -6.68
N ASP A 210 -16.55 -15.17 -6.52
CA ASP A 210 -17.49 -16.05 -5.81
C ASP A 210 -17.61 -17.42 -6.48
N MET A 211 -17.80 -17.44 -7.81
CA MET A 211 -17.84 -18.68 -8.61
C MET A 211 -16.54 -19.50 -8.49
N ALA A 212 -15.39 -18.83 -8.39
CA ALA A 212 -14.08 -19.48 -8.31
C ALA A 212 -13.67 -19.87 -6.89
N GLY A 213 -14.32 -19.37 -5.84
CA GLY A 213 -13.89 -19.48 -4.45
C GLY A 213 -12.54 -18.80 -4.21
N ALA A 214 -12.23 -17.75 -4.97
CA ALA A 214 -10.90 -17.12 -4.98
C ALA A 214 -10.78 -15.98 -3.96
N ARG A 215 -9.55 -15.76 -3.49
CA ARG A 215 -9.18 -14.58 -2.68
C ARG A 215 -8.93 -13.40 -3.63
N LEU A 216 -9.81 -12.40 -3.59
CA LEU A 216 -9.72 -11.21 -4.44
C LEU A 216 -9.41 -9.97 -3.60
N HIS A 217 -8.44 -9.20 -4.03
CA HIS A 217 -8.13 -7.88 -3.49
C HIS A 217 -8.25 -6.81 -4.55
N PHE A 218 -9.15 -5.86 -4.38
CA PHE A 218 -9.17 -4.66 -5.20
C PHE A 218 -8.11 -3.68 -4.70
N ARG A 219 -7.08 -3.44 -5.51
CA ARG A 219 -5.94 -2.59 -5.15
C ARG A 219 -6.36 -1.20 -4.70
N GLN A 220 -7.35 -0.62 -5.36
CA GLN A 220 -7.92 0.68 -5.02
C GLN A 220 -9.42 0.66 -5.30
N VAL A 221 -10.22 1.05 -4.30
CA VAL A 221 -11.66 1.30 -4.44
C VAL A 221 -11.90 2.72 -4.00
N THR A 222 -12.40 3.55 -4.90
CA THR A 222 -12.38 5.00 -4.75
C THR A 222 -13.77 5.65 -4.89
N THR A 223 -14.80 4.87 -5.26
CA THR A 223 -16.16 5.37 -5.47
C THR A 223 -17.14 4.82 -4.43
N ARG A 224 -18.14 5.62 -4.07
CA ARG A 224 -19.24 5.21 -3.16
C ARG A 224 -19.91 3.93 -3.65
N ALA A 225 -20.17 3.84 -4.97
CA ALA A 225 -20.82 2.67 -5.58
C ALA A 225 -19.95 1.42 -5.48
N GLY A 226 -18.64 1.52 -5.77
CA GLY A 226 -17.69 0.40 -5.62
C GLY A 226 -17.58 -0.07 -4.18
N LEU A 227 -17.48 0.87 -3.23
CA LEU A 227 -17.43 0.56 -1.80
C LEU A 227 -18.70 -0.14 -1.30
N ALA A 228 -19.89 0.25 -1.79
CA ALA A 228 -21.13 -0.41 -1.45
C ALA A 228 -21.15 -1.89 -1.90
N LEU A 229 -20.64 -2.18 -3.10
CA LEU A 229 -20.52 -3.54 -3.62
C LEU A 229 -19.56 -4.40 -2.79
N VAL A 230 -18.38 -3.86 -2.43
CA VAL A 230 -17.42 -4.56 -1.57
C VAL A 230 -18.02 -4.84 -0.19
N ARG A 231 -18.71 -3.86 0.42
CA ARG A 231 -19.38 -4.02 1.72
C ARG A 231 -20.42 -5.15 1.67
N GLN A 232 -21.23 -5.19 0.61
CA GLN A 232 -22.21 -6.25 0.41
C GLN A 232 -21.55 -7.63 0.21
N ALA A 233 -20.46 -7.70 -0.55
CA ALA A 233 -19.72 -8.94 -0.78
C ALA A 233 -19.15 -9.49 0.55
N LYS A 234 -18.53 -8.62 1.37
CA LYS A 234 -18.04 -8.99 2.70
C LYS A 234 -19.16 -9.47 3.61
N ALA A 235 -20.31 -8.80 3.62
CA ALA A 235 -21.47 -9.20 4.41
C ALA A 235 -22.01 -10.59 4.03
N ARG A 236 -21.79 -11.03 2.78
CA ARG A 236 -22.12 -12.39 2.31
C ARG A 236 -21.00 -13.42 2.59
N GLY A 237 -19.89 -13.00 3.23
CA GLY A 237 -18.76 -13.88 3.55
C GLY A 237 -17.82 -14.17 2.37
N GLN A 238 -17.88 -13.40 1.28
CA GLN A 238 -16.92 -13.55 0.18
C GLN A 238 -15.48 -13.20 0.64
N GLN A 239 -14.50 -13.93 0.12
CA GLN A 239 -13.08 -13.70 0.40
C GLN A 239 -12.55 -12.48 -0.39
N VAL A 240 -13.08 -11.32 -0.10
CA VAL A 240 -12.71 -10.06 -0.74
C VAL A 240 -12.12 -9.08 0.25
N THR A 241 -11.09 -8.37 -0.20
CA THR A 241 -10.49 -7.24 0.50
C THR A 241 -10.35 -6.05 -0.44
N ALA A 242 -10.27 -4.85 0.12
CA ALA A 242 -10.13 -3.62 -0.65
C ALA A 242 -9.04 -2.72 -0.09
N GLY A 243 -8.32 -2.07 -0.99
CA GLY A 243 -7.31 -1.09 -0.68
C GLY A 243 -7.69 0.31 -1.15
N VAL A 244 -6.94 1.31 -0.66
CA VAL A 244 -7.02 2.70 -1.10
C VAL A 244 -5.67 3.40 -0.87
N THR A 245 -5.45 4.53 -1.54
CA THR A 245 -4.27 5.38 -1.28
C THR A 245 -4.66 6.67 -0.56
N PRO A 246 -3.72 7.32 0.14
CA PRO A 246 -3.98 8.58 0.85
C PRO A 246 -4.60 9.67 0.00
N ALA A 247 -4.23 9.77 -1.27
CA ALA A 247 -4.80 10.77 -2.17
C ALA A 247 -6.34 10.69 -2.26
N HIS A 248 -6.91 9.48 -2.27
CA HIS A 248 -8.35 9.30 -2.46
C HIS A 248 -9.22 9.50 -1.21
N PHE A 249 -8.62 9.58 -0.02
CA PHE A 249 -9.37 9.95 1.18
C PHE A 249 -9.05 11.36 1.71
N LEU A 250 -8.02 12.01 1.16
CA LEU A 250 -7.64 13.38 1.54
C LEU A 250 -8.00 14.42 0.48
N LEU A 251 -7.91 14.06 -0.80
CA LEU A 251 -8.07 14.98 -1.92
C LEU A 251 -9.30 14.62 -2.75
N SER A 252 -9.90 15.62 -3.39
CA SER A 252 -10.99 15.45 -4.36
C SER A 252 -10.56 15.95 -5.74
N ASP A 253 -11.45 15.87 -6.72
CA ASP A 253 -11.27 16.37 -8.07
C ASP A 253 -10.97 17.88 -8.14
N LEU A 254 -11.22 18.62 -7.06
CA LEU A 254 -10.84 20.02 -6.89
C LEU A 254 -9.35 20.27 -7.09
N GLU A 255 -8.50 19.29 -6.70
CA GLU A 255 -7.05 19.38 -6.86
C GLU A 255 -6.57 19.37 -8.33
N THR A 256 -7.48 19.10 -9.26
CA THR A 256 -7.19 19.21 -10.70
C THR A 256 -7.49 20.60 -11.25
N ALA A 257 -7.97 21.50 -10.40
CA ALA A 257 -8.52 22.79 -10.78
C ALA A 257 -7.53 23.72 -11.48
N ASP A 258 -6.26 23.66 -11.13
CA ASP A 258 -5.16 24.45 -11.70
C ASP A 258 -4.27 23.64 -12.66
N PHE A 259 -4.74 22.47 -13.11
CA PHE A 259 -4.01 21.55 -13.98
C PHE A 259 -2.69 21.03 -13.37
N ARG A 260 -2.61 20.96 -12.06
CA ARG A 260 -1.43 20.49 -11.35
C ARG A 260 -1.20 18.99 -11.62
N THR A 261 -0.19 18.67 -12.40
CA THR A 261 0.07 17.31 -12.87
C THR A 261 0.42 16.31 -11.76
N PHE A 262 0.84 16.79 -10.58
CA PHE A 262 1.02 15.93 -9.39
C PHE A 262 -0.31 15.32 -8.89
N ALA A 263 -1.46 15.93 -9.23
CA ALA A 263 -2.80 15.38 -8.99
C ALA A 263 -3.30 14.45 -10.12
N ARG A 264 -2.50 14.23 -11.18
CA ARG A 264 -2.81 13.24 -12.22
C ARG A 264 -2.52 11.84 -11.75
N LEU A 265 -3.57 11.14 -11.33
CA LEU A 265 -3.54 9.79 -10.74
C LEU A 265 -4.36 8.79 -11.56
N SER A 266 -4.19 7.49 -11.28
CA SER A 266 -5.02 6.39 -11.80
C SER A 266 -5.27 5.39 -10.67
N PRO A 267 -6.53 5.23 -10.23
CA PRO A 267 -7.74 5.97 -10.64
C PRO A 267 -7.61 7.49 -10.45
N PRO A 268 -8.36 8.31 -11.21
CA PRO A 268 -8.37 9.76 -11.01
C PRO A 268 -9.01 10.11 -9.66
N LEU A 269 -8.68 11.30 -9.13
CA LEU A 269 -9.35 11.84 -7.94
C LEU A 269 -10.85 11.96 -8.20
N ARG A 270 -11.65 11.60 -7.20
CA ARG A 270 -13.11 11.54 -7.28
C ARG A 270 -13.73 12.81 -6.70
N VAL A 271 -15.02 12.96 -6.93
CA VAL A 271 -15.81 14.04 -6.32
C VAL A 271 -15.86 13.90 -4.79
N GLU A 272 -16.20 14.99 -4.10
CA GLU A 272 -16.20 15.06 -2.63
C GLU A 272 -17.05 13.97 -1.98
N ASP A 273 -18.22 13.62 -2.57
CA ASP A 273 -19.08 12.55 -2.03
C ASP A 273 -18.40 11.19 -2.03
N ASP A 274 -17.64 10.87 -3.08
CA ASP A 274 -16.82 9.65 -3.14
C ASP A 274 -15.67 9.67 -2.12
N ARG A 275 -14.99 10.82 -1.99
CA ARG A 275 -13.93 10.99 -1.00
C ARG A 275 -14.43 10.75 0.43
N GLN A 276 -15.61 11.28 0.76
CA GLN A 276 -16.23 11.04 2.07
C GLN A 276 -16.61 9.57 2.24
N ALA A 277 -17.16 8.92 1.20
CA ALA A 277 -17.47 7.49 1.24
C ALA A 277 -16.22 6.62 1.49
N VAL A 278 -15.05 7.00 0.97
CA VAL A 278 -13.78 6.32 1.26
C VAL A 278 -13.42 6.47 2.75
N ARG A 279 -13.55 7.66 3.34
CA ARG A 279 -13.29 7.86 4.79
C ARG A 279 -14.24 7.03 5.65
N GLU A 280 -15.52 6.98 5.31
CA GLU A 280 -16.52 6.13 5.96
C GLU A 280 -16.12 4.65 5.86
N ALA A 281 -15.66 4.20 4.68
CA ALA A 281 -15.26 2.81 4.42
C ALA A 281 -13.96 2.41 5.15
N ILE A 282 -13.07 3.35 5.42
CA ILE A 282 -11.90 3.13 6.28
C ILE A 282 -12.34 2.93 7.74
N ALA A 283 -13.29 3.73 8.21
CA ALA A 283 -13.80 3.66 9.57
C ALA A 283 -14.58 2.37 9.84
N ASP A 284 -15.48 1.98 8.93
CA ASP A 284 -16.38 0.82 9.11
C ASP A 284 -15.73 -0.55 8.79
N GLY A 285 -14.51 -0.56 8.24
CA GLY A 285 -13.80 -1.80 7.92
C GLY A 285 -14.04 -2.33 6.51
N THR A 286 -14.73 -1.60 5.65
CA THR A 286 -14.88 -1.95 4.22
C THR A 286 -13.52 -1.90 3.50
N ILE A 287 -12.70 -0.89 3.78
CA ILE A 287 -11.29 -0.82 3.36
C ILE A 287 -10.43 -1.60 4.35
N ASP A 288 -9.59 -2.49 3.84
CA ASP A 288 -8.69 -3.35 4.62
C ASP A 288 -7.26 -2.83 4.66
N ILE A 289 -6.80 -2.19 3.59
CA ILE A 289 -5.40 -1.81 3.39
C ILE A 289 -5.32 -0.37 2.90
N ILE A 290 -4.40 0.40 3.48
CA ILE A 290 -3.98 1.68 2.92
C ILE A 290 -2.56 1.49 2.39
N ALA A 291 -2.38 1.68 1.09
CA ALA A 291 -1.11 1.59 0.40
C ALA A 291 -0.63 2.97 -0.05
N SER A 292 0.67 3.14 -0.20
CA SER A 292 1.24 4.44 -0.59
C SER A 292 0.86 4.88 -2.01
N GLY A 293 0.59 3.92 -2.89
CA GLY A 293 0.45 4.19 -4.32
C GLY A 293 1.75 4.67 -4.97
N HIS A 294 2.90 4.26 -4.41
CA HIS A 294 4.22 4.76 -4.83
C HIS A 294 4.54 4.40 -6.27
N ASP A 295 4.58 5.42 -7.09
CA ASP A 295 4.83 5.41 -8.52
C ASP A 295 5.51 6.73 -8.91
N PRO A 296 6.80 6.89 -8.55
CA PRO A 296 7.53 8.12 -8.81
C PRO A 296 7.67 8.35 -10.33
N ARG A 297 7.37 9.57 -10.77
CA ARG A 297 7.41 10.01 -12.16
C ARG A 297 8.32 11.21 -12.29
N GLY A 298 9.26 11.13 -13.20
CA GLY A 298 10.22 12.19 -13.46
C GLY A 298 9.62 13.46 -14.05
N PRO A 299 10.45 14.50 -14.21
CA PRO A 299 10.01 15.75 -14.83
C PRO A 299 9.48 15.58 -16.26
N GLU A 300 10.02 14.64 -17.03
CA GLU A 300 9.60 14.34 -18.40
C GLU A 300 8.13 13.87 -18.43
N ASP A 301 7.72 13.12 -17.44
CA ASP A 301 6.36 12.59 -17.28
C ASP A 301 5.37 13.64 -16.73
N LYS A 302 5.86 14.61 -15.95
CA LYS A 302 5.03 15.54 -15.18
C LYS A 302 5.01 16.99 -15.72
N ARG A 303 5.95 17.38 -16.58
CA ARG A 303 6.00 18.71 -17.24
C ARG A 303 5.22 18.77 -18.57
N LEU A 304 4.20 17.94 -18.69
CA LEU A 304 3.30 17.87 -19.84
C LEU A 304 1.96 18.56 -19.49
N PRO A 305 1.11 18.86 -20.47
CA PRO A 305 -0.29 19.20 -20.21
C PRO A 305 -0.95 18.15 -19.32
N PHE A 306 -1.90 18.54 -18.48
CA PHE A 306 -2.48 17.66 -17.45
C PHE A 306 -3.00 16.32 -18.01
N ALA A 307 -3.68 16.36 -19.16
CA ALA A 307 -4.22 15.15 -19.80
C ALA A 307 -3.13 14.19 -20.30
N ASP A 308 -2.00 14.74 -20.76
CA ASP A 308 -0.88 13.97 -21.33
C ASP A 308 0.13 13.52 -20.29
N ALA A 309 0.08 14.09 -19.07
CA ALA A 309 0.98 13.75 -18.00
C ALA A 309 0.75 12.30 -17.52
N SER A 310 1.82 11.56 -17.30
CA SER A 310 1.74 10.18 -16.77
C SER A 310 1.11 10.16 -15.37
N PRO A 311 0.14 9.27 -15.10
CA PRO A 311 -0.40 9.10 -13.75
C PRO A 311 0.65 8.49 -12.82
N GLY A 312 0.56 8.84 -11.54
CA GLY A 312 1.42 8.29 -10.49
C GLY A 312 1.83 9.34 -9.46
N MET A 313 2.25 8.88 -8.28
CA MET A 313 2.70 9.74 -7.18
C MET A 313 3.84 9.11 -6.37
N ALA A 314 4.70 9.94 -5.81
CA ALA A 314 5.66 9.56 -4.78
C ALA A 314 4.95 9.52 -3.42
N GLY A 315 4.47 8.34 -3.01
CA GLY A 315 3.65 8.19 -1.80
C GLY A 315 4.33 7.54 -0.61
N ALA A 316 5.44 6.80 -0.81
CA ALA A 316 6.04 5.97 0.24
C ALA A 316 6.45 6.78 1.49
N GLU A 317 7.08 7.94 1.32
CA GLU A 317 7.56 8.76 2.44
C GLU A 317 6.41 9.42 3.23
N THR A 318 5.25 9.62 2.62
CA THR A 318 4.11 10.33 3.23
C THR A 318 3.04 9.40 3.80
N LEU A 319 3.04 8.10 3.45
CA LEU A 319 2.01 7.14 3.82
C LEU A 319 1.65 7.19 5.31
N LEU A 320 2.66 7.04 6.19
CA LEU A 320 2.42 6.99 7.62
C LEU A 320 1.82 8.30 8.16
N ALA A 321 2.35 9.45 7.74
CA ALA A 321 1.86 10.76 8.19
C ALA A 321 0.40 10.99 7.81
N MET A 322 0.00 10.56 6.60
CA MET A 322 -1.39 10.67 6.12
C MET A 322 -2.31 9.74 6.91
N VAL A 323 -1.88 8.52 7.23
CA VAL A 323 -2.66 7.58 8.05
C VAL A 323 -2.79 8.08 9.49
N LEU A 324 -1.73 8.65 10.08
CA LEU A 324 -1.79 9.30 11.39
C LEU A 324 -2.76 10.50 11.39
N GLY A 325 -2.97 11.15 10.25
CA GLY A 325 -4.02 12.15 10.07
C GLY A 325 -5.41 11.62 10.39
N LEU A 326 -5.75 10.42 9.91
CA LEU A 326 -7.04 9.78 10.22
C LEU A 326 -7.22 9.49 11.71
N VAL A 327 -6.13 9.19 12.42
CA VAL A 327 -6.16 8.99 13.88
C VAL A 327 -6.40 10.32 14.60
N ARG A 328 -5.71 11.39 14.20
CA ARG A 328 -5.92 12.74 14.77
C ARG A 328 -7.34 13.25 14.54
N ASP A 329 -7.89 12.98 13.37
CA ASP A 329 -9.27 13.35 13.00
C ASP A 329 -10.33 12.49 13.73
N GLY A 330 -9.91 11.46 14.48
CA GLY A 330 -10.83 10.55 15.18
C GLY A 330 -11.60 9.60 14.27
N VAL A 331 -11.16 9.42 13.01
CA VAL A 331 -11.79 8.50 12.05
C VAL A 331 -11.50 7.04 12.41
N ILE A 332 -10.28 6.77 12.89
CA ILE A 332 -9.82 5.45 13.33
C ILE A 332 -8.94 5.58 14.57
N ASP A 333 -8.80 4.50 15.33
CA ASP A 333 -7.81 4.40 16.41
C ASP A 333 -6.42 3.97 15.89
N MET A 334 -5.42 4.03 16.76
CA MET A 334 -4.03 3.68 16.42
C MET A 334 -3.88 2.19 16.05
N SER A 335 -4.60 1.30 16.71
CA SER A 335 -4.57 -0.14 16.41
C SER A 335 -5.14 -0.41 15.02
N ARG A 336 -6.21 0.29 14.64
CA ARG A 336 -6.77 0.19 13.28
C ARG A 336 -5.78 0.75 12.25
N ALA A 337 -5.12 1.87 12.53
CA ALA A 337 -4.08 2.43 11.65
C ALA A 337 -2.98 1.40 11.36
N VAL A 338 -2.44 0.76 12.39
CA VAL A 338 -1.42 -0.29 12.23
C VAL A 338 -1.96 -1.51 11.46
N ARG A 339 -3.20 -1.92 11.72
CA ARG A 339 -3.82 -3.01 10.93
C ARG A 339 -3.86 -2.68 9.45
N LEU A 340 -4.20 -1.45 9.07
CA LEU A 340 -4.34 -1.02 7.67
C LEU A 340 -3.01 -1.00 6.89
N VAL A 341 -1.89 -0.71 7.55
CA VAL A 341 -0.59 -0.54 6.88
C VAL A 341 0.47 -1.57 7.25
N CYS A 342 0.18 -2.48 8.19
CA CYS A 342 1.12 -3.51 8.63
C CYS A 342 0.48 -4.90 8.61
N THR A 343 -0.50 -5.16 9.48
CA THR A 343 -1.03 -6.52 9.72
C THR A 343 -1.84 -7.06 8.55
N ASN A 344 -2.73 -6.26 7.96
CA ASN A 344 -3.58 -6.72 6.86
C ASN A 344 -2.79 -6.95 5.56
N PRO A 345 -1.83 -6.08 5.15
CA PRO A 345 -0.93 -6.39 4.05
C PRO A 345 -0.13 -7.68 4.28
N ALA A 346 0.41 -7.89 5.50
CA ALA A 346 1.13 -9.12 5.84
C ALA A 346 0.26 -10.37 5.66
N ARG A 347 -0.99 -10.31 6.17
CA ARG A 347 -1.96 -11.41 6.05
C ARG A 347 -2.31 -11.70 4.60
N LEU A 348 -2.53 -10.66 3.78
CA LEU A 348 -2.85 -10.82 2.37
C LEU A 348 -1.71 -11.53 1.61
N LEU A 349 -0.46 -11.14 1.90
CA LEU A 349 0.75 -11.69 1.26
C LEU A 349 1.20 -13.04 1.87
N GLY A 350 0.57 -13.51 2.95
CA GLY A 350 0.96 -14.73 3.64
C GLY A 350 2.40 -14.65 4.20
N VAL A 351 2.76 -13.51 4.83
CA VAL A 351 4.09 -13.31 5.44
C VAL A 351 3.97 -13.11 6.95
N GLU A 352 4.88 -13.72 7.71
CA GLU A 352 4.96 -13.58 9.17
C GLU A 352 5.64 -12.25 9.52
N ALA A 353 4.86 -11.17 9.49
CA ALA A 353 5.30 -9.81 9.74
C ALA A 353 4.10 -8.93 10.13
N GLY A 354 4.35 -7.63 10.36
CA GLY A 354 3.30 -6.64 10.56
C GLY A 354 2.63 -6.66 11.94
N ALA A 355 3.28 -7.30 12.93
CA ALA A 355 2.89 -7.28 14.33
C ALA A 355 4.12 -7.30 15.24
N LEU A 356 4.07 -6.58 16.38
CA LEU A 356 5.11 -6.64 17.41
C LEU A 356 4.78 -7.75 18.39
N VAL A 357 5.22 -8.98 18.08
CA VAL A 357 5.05 -10.16 18.92
C VAL A 357 6.36 -10.93 19.02
N ALA A 358 6.61 -11.61 20.13
CA ALA A 358 7.81 -12.41 20.32
C ALA A 358 7.92 -13.51 19.26
N GLY A 359 9.13 -13.73 18.75
CA GLY A 359 9.46 -14.70 17.70
C GLY A 359 9.36 -14.11 16.28
N HIS A 360 8.72 -12.98 16.06
CA HIS A 360 8.71 -12.33 14.76
C HIS A 360 10.02 -11.61 14.45
N GLU A 361 10.33 -11.44 13.16
CA GLU A 361 11.45 -10.63 12.72
C GLU A 361 11.31 -9.19 13.26
N ALA A 362 12.42 -8.64 13.76
CA ALA A 362 12.44 -7.32 14.39
C ALA A 362 12.41 -6.20 13.33
N ASP A 363 11.29 -6.11 12.60
CA ASP A 363 10.93 -5.03 11.70
C ASP A 363 10.13 -4.00 12.49
N ILE A 364 10.78 -2.90 12.89
CA ILE A 364 10.25 -1.98 13.90
C ILE A 364 10.47 -0.54 13.47
N ALA A 365 9.43 0.29 13.60
CA ALA A 365 9.52 1.73 13.41
C ALA A 365 9.25 2.47 14.73
N LEU A 366 10.17 3.35 15.14
CA LEU A 366 9.97 4.32 16.21
C LEU A 366 9.48 5.62 15.58
N VAL A 367 8.30 6.08 16.01
CA VAL A 367 7.57 7.17 15.37
C VAL A 367 7.27 8.28 16.37
N ASP A 368 7.57 9.51 15.99
CA ASP A 368 7.07 10.71 16.66
C ASP A 368 5.77 11.15 15.97
N PRO A 369 4.60 10.86 16.52
CA PRO A 369 3.32 11.15 15.87
C PRO A 369 3.00 12.65 15.79
N ASP A 370 3.63 13.45 16.65
CA ASP A 370 3.33 14.87 16.80
C ASP A 370 4.37 15.79 16.14
N LYS A 371 5.47 15.21 15.60
CA LYS A 371 6.54 16.00 14.97
C LYS A 371 6.01 16.70 13.71
N PRO A 372 5.92 18.05 13.70
CA PRO A 372 5.41 18.80 12.56
C PRO A 372 6.46 18.89 11.44
N TRP A 373 5.97 18.92 10.20
CA TRP A 373 6.79 19.17 9.02
C TRP A 373 5.93 19.60 7.84
N ILE A 374 6.58 20.14 6.81
CA ILE A 374 5.96 20.49 5.53
C ILE A 374 6.47 19.51 4.50
N ILE A 375 5.55 18.92 3.73
CA ILE A 375 5.89 18.06 2.61
C ILE A 375 6.47 18.96 1.50
N GLN A 376 7.68 18.67 1.08
CA GLN A 376 8.38 19.42 0.05
C GLN A 376 8.88 18.45 -1.01
N SER A 377 8.27 18.50 -2.21
CA SER A 377 8.59 17.60 -3.31
C SER A 377 10.08 17.55 -3.64
N GLU A 378 10.74 18.71 -3.58
CA GLU A 378 12.18 18.85 -3.85
C GLU A 378 13.10 18.22 -2.79
N LYS A 379 12.57 17.94 -1.58
CA LYS A 379 13.33 17.37 -0.45
C LYS A 379 12.94 15.93 -0.14
N MET A 380 12.09 15.33 -0.93
CA MET A 380 11.75 13.93 -0.77
C MET A 380 12.95 13.05 -1.09
N ALA A 381 13.04 11.93 -0.36
CA ALA A 381 14.06 10.91 -0.61
C ALA A 381 13.74 10.03 -1.82
N ALA A 382 12.53 10.16 -2.36
CA ALA A 382 12.08 9.44 -3.54
C ALA A 382 12.88 9.83 -4.80
N THR A 383 13.02 8.90 -5.72
CA THR A 383 13.70 9.13 -7.02
C THR A 383 13.06 10.24 -7.84
N ALA A 384 11.78 10.55 -7.60
CA ALA A 384 11.08 11.73 -8.07
C ALA A 384 10.06 12.17 -7.02
N GLY A 385 9.96 13.48 -6.77
CA GLY A 385 9.14 14.04 -5.71
C GLY A 385 7.70 14.41 -6.11
N ASN A 386 7.13 13.76 -7.12
CA ASN A 386 5.79 14.06 -7.65
C ASN A 386 4.66 13.67 -6.69
N THR A 387 4.56 14.36 -5.57
CA THR A 387 3.50 14.13 -4.57
C THR A 387 2.36 15.14 -4.71
N PRO A 388 1.08 14.71 -4.68
CA PRO A 388 -0.05 15.64 -4.67
C PRO A 388 -0.15 16.45 -3.36
N PHE A 389 0.60 16.07 -2.33
CA PHE A 389 0.63 16.73 -1.03
C PHE A 389 1.71 17.80 -0.89
N ASP A 390 2.39 18.16 -1.98
CA ASP A 390 3.45 19.17 -1.97
C ASP A 390 2.99 20.49 -1.37
N GLY A 391 3.80 21.05 -0.46
CA GLY A 391 3.50 22.27 0.28
C GLY A 391 2.56 22.10 1.47
N GLN A 392 1.98 20.92 1.70
CA GLN A 392 1.05 20.70 2.81
C GLN A 392 1.77 20.51 4.15
N PRO A 393 1.34 21.21 5.22
CA PRO A 393 1.80 20.92 6.58
C PRO A 393 1.20 19.61 7.06
N THR A 394 1.99 18.82 7.75
CA THR A 394 1.57 17.55 8.34
C THR A 394 2.32 17.25 9.64
N GLN A 395 1.94 16.17 10.31
CA GLN A 395 2.58 15.68 11.52
C GLN A 395 2.81 14.17 11.42
N GLY A 396 3.83 13.72 12.15
CA GLY A 396 4.20 12.32 12.21
C GLY A 396 5.46 12.03 11.39
N ARG A 397 6.51 11.59 12.08
CA ARG A 397 7.79 11.22 11.46
C ARG A 397 8.33 9.93 12.06
N VAL A 398 8.87 9.09 11.20
CA VAL A 398 9.75 7.99 11.61
C VAL A 398 11.07 8.60 12.09
N ILE A 399 11.52 8.22 13.29
CA ILE A 399 12.74 8.70 13.90
C ILE A 399 13.84 7.65 13.85
N ALA A 400 13.45 6.38 13.92
CA ALA A 400 14.37 5.25 13.73
C ALA A 400 13.61 4.08 13.13
N LEU A 401 14.30 3.29 12.35
CA LEU A 401 13.74 2.11 11.67
C LEU A 401 14.74 0.95 11.77
N TRP A 402 14.24 -0.21 12.13
CA TRP A 402 15.00 -1.47 12.14
C TRP A 402 14.38 -2.46 11.18
N LYS A 403 15.24 -3.16 10.44
CA LYS A 403 14.89 -4.30 9.61
C LYS A 403 15.67 -5.51 10.10
N GLY A 404 14.94 -6.54 10.59
CA GLY A 404 15.60 -7.70 11.19
C GLY A 404 16.56 -7.32 12.33
N GLY A 405 16.16 -6.37 13.19
CA GLY A 405 16.98 -5.87 14.31
C GLY A 405 18.15 -4.96 13.92
N VAL A 406 18.41 -4.73 12.64
CA VAL A 406 19.48 -3.84 12.15
C VAL A 406 18.89 -2.47 11.83
N ALA A 407 19.48 -1.40 12.36
CA ALA A 407 19.06 -0.04 12.07
C ALA A 407 19.32 0.30 10.59
N VAL A 408 18.29 0.76 9.86
CA VAL A 408 18.37 1.04 8.42
C VAL A 408 18.11 2.50 8.06
N ALA A 409 17.43 3.25 8.92
CA ALA A 409 17.24 4.68 8.77
C ALA A 409 17.07 5.35 10.14
N ALA A 410 17.65 6.54 10.28
CA ALA A 410 17.40 7.49 11.37
C ALA A 410 17.43 8.91 10.80
N ARG A 411 16.49 9.78 11.24
CA ARG A 411 16.48 11.22 10.91
C ARG A 411 16.51 12.09 12.15
#